data_0a3bd7b17c0e484d1c22ed6f350c8c79
#
_entry.id   0a3bd7b17c0e484d1c22ed6f350c8c79
#
_cell.length_a   1.000
_cell.length_b   1.000
_cell.length_c   1.000
_cell.angle_alpha   90.00
_cell.angle_beta   90.00
_cell.angle_gamma   90.00
#
_symmetry.space_group_name_H-M   'P 1'
#
loop_
_entity.id
_entity.type
_entity.pdbx_description
1 polymer ?
#
loop_
_entity_poly.entity_id
_entity_poly.type
_entity_poly.pdbx_seq_one_letter_code
_entity_poly.pdbx_strand_id
1 'polypeptide(L)'
;MTLRRALGVLGAVVALKGAMVITARHRALAVVPSELRHPALYVPLNFGNAAVRAIARQAVPLTGATIRPGVRVERCTVPATATNPGVNLLTYQTAGRHKPGGALLWIHGGGTVLGAARQENAWCSRIAAELGVLVVGVDYRLAPENPFPAAHDDCYRALRWLHDNATDLGVDPELIVVGGESAGGGLAATVVQRAHDTGVPVRFQLLEYPMLDDRTVLRLDPHGSSVYTWTPASNRFAWNAYLGRPPQERDDRPYIAAARRADLTGLPPAWIGVGDLDLFCPEDIEYARRLREAGTACELRVEPGMYHGADALLDGKAPAMTAFRTAMLDALSAALIEP
;
A
#
# COMPACT_ATOMS: atom_id res chain seq x y z
N MET A 1 45.63 -16.23 25.82
CA MET A 1 45.03 -16.44 24.46
C MET A 1 45.52 -15.33 23.57
N THR A 2 46.29 -15.58 22.53
CA THR A 2 46.87 -14.52 21.69
C THR A 2 45.78 -13.82 20.89
N LEU A 3 45.90 -12.51 20.63
CA LEU A 3 45.00 -11.67 19.85
C LEU A 3 44.62 -12.32 18.49
N ARG A 4 45.58 -12.98 17.85
CA ARG A 4 45.33 -13.76 16.61
C ARG A 4 44.34 -14.90 16.76
N ARG A 5 44.38 -15.63 17.89
CA ARG A 5 43.40 -16.70 18.17
C ARG A 5 42.00 -16.13 18.46
N ALA A 6 41.94 -15.00 19.17
CA ALA A 6 40.67 -14.33 19.43
C ALA A 6 40.02 -13.79 18.15
N LEU A 7 40.79 -13.17 17.24
CA LEU A 7 40.30 -12.71 15.94
C LEU A 7 39.88 -13.88 15.03
N GLY A 8 40.62 -15.00 15.05
CA GLY A 8 40.23 -16.21 14.30
C GLY A 8 38.91 -16.82 14.81
N VAL A 9 38.71 -16.90 16.12
CA VAL A 9 37.45 -17.37 16.70
C VAL A 9 36.29 -16.41 16.37
N LEU A 10 36.52 -15.12 16.47
CA LEU A 10 35.50 -14.12 16.12
C LEU A 10 35.11 -14.22 14.63
N GLY A 11 36.10 -14.36 13.73
CA GLY A 11 35.88 -14.55 12.30
C GLY A 11 35.11 -15.84 11.99
N ALA A 12 35.44 -16.95 12.65
CA ALA A 12 34.72 -18.21 12.51
C ALA A 12 33.26 -18.13 13.02
N VAL A 13 33.04 -17.45 14.14
CA VAL A 13 31.69 -17.24 14.70
C VAL A 13 30.84 -16.37 13.78
N VAL A 14 31.43 -15.31 13.19
CA VAL A 14 30.72 -14.44 12.23
C VAL A 14 30.39 -15.21 10.96
N ALA A 15 31.34 -15.99 10.43
CA ALA A 15 31.11 -16.82 9.25
C ALA A 15 30.04 -17.90 9.50
N LEU A 16 30.08 -18.57 10.66
CA LEU A 16 29.10 -19.59 11.03
C LEU A 16 27.69 -18.98 11.20
N LYS A 17 27.58 -17.83 11.88
CA LYS A 17 26.31 -17.08 11.97
C LYS A 17 25.80 -16.65 10.60
N GLY A 18 26.68 -16.16 9.74
CA GLY A 18 26.33 -15.80 8.36
C GLY A 18 25.80 -17.00 7.57
N ALA A 19 26.48 -18.15 7.64
CA ALA A 19 26.04 -19.39 6.98
C ALA A 19 24.70 -19.89 7.53
N MET A 20 24.49 -19.84 8.85
CA MET A 20 23.21 -20.21 9.47
C MET A 20 22.07 -19.30 9.02
N VAL A 21 22.29 -18.00 8.96
CA VAL A 21 21.29 -17.03 8.47
C VAL A 21 20.95 -17.30 7.01
N ILE A 22 21.94 -17.51 6.16
CA ILE A 22 21.73 -17.83 4.73
C ILE A 22 20.96 -19.13 4.58
N THR A 23 21.34 -20.20 5.32
CA THR A 23 20.65 -21.49 5.26
C THR A 23 19.20 -21.40 5.75
N ALA A 24 18.97 -20.70 6.86
CA ALA A 24 17.61 -20.46 7.36
C ALA A 24 16.77 -19.68 6.34
N ARG A 25 17.38 -18.68 5.70
CA ARG A 25 16.72 -17.89 4.67
C ARG A 25 16.37 -18.74 3.43
N HIS A 26 17.29 -19.56 2.96
CA HIS A 26 17.03 -20.49 1.85
C HIS A 26 15.88 -21.44 2.15
N ARG A 27 15.81 -21.99 3.37
CA ARG A 27 14.69 -22.85 3.79
C ARG A 27 13.38 -22.10 3.83
N ALA A 28 13.37 -20.89 4.38
CA ALA A 28 12.19 -20.05 4.43
C ALA A 28 11.68 -19.64 3.03
N LEU A 29 12.60 -19.45 2.07
CA LEU A 29 12.24 -19.14 0.68
C LEU A 29 11.85 -20.36 -0.15
N ALA A 30 11.95 -21.58 0.41
CA ALA A 30 11.58 -22.80 -0.31
C ALA A 30 10.10 -22.86 -0.68
N VAL A 31 9.22 -22.22 0.09
CA VAL A 31 7.78 -22.15 -0.16
C VAL A 31 7.42 -21.11 -1.25
N VAL A 32 8.32 -20.17 -1.56
CA VAL A 32 8.10 -19.22 -2.65
C VAL A 32 8.35 -19.91 -3.98
N PRO A 33 7.41 -19.93 -4.93
CA PRO A 33 7.62 -20.45 -6.27
C PRO A 33 8.88 -19.89 -6.93
N SER A 34 9.61 -20.73 -7.69
CA SER A 34 10.89 -20.32 -8.27
C SER A 34 10.81 -19.08 -9.14
N GLU A 35 9.72 -18.94 -9.89
CA GLU A 35 9.41 -17.80 -10.77
C GLU A 35 9.10 -16.51 -10.01
N LEU A 36 8.74 -16.62 -8.73
CA LEU A 36 8.49 -15.45 -7.87
C LEU A 36 9.69 -15.09 -6.98
N ARG A 37 10.81 -15.83 -7.07
CA ARG A 37 12.00 -15.54 -6.26
C ARG A 37 12.76 -14.35 -6.84
N HIS A 38 12.70 -13.22 -6.17
CA HIS A 38 13.46 -12.01 -6.51
C HIS A 38 14.70 -11.86 -5.60
N PRO A 39 15.85 -11.36 -6.10
CA PRO A 39 17.05 -11.14 -5.28
C PRO A 39 16.84 -10.33 -4.01
N ALA A 40 15.90 -9.38 -4.01
CA ALA A 40 15.54 -8.59 -2.83
C ALA A 40 15.10 -9.45 -1.63
N LEU A 41 14.55 -10.65 -1.87
CA LEU A 41 14.16 -11.58 -0.81
C LEU A 41 15.34 -12.09 0.03
N TYR A 42 16.55 -12.04 -0.50
CA TYR A 42 17.74 -12.48 0.21
C TYR A 42 18.33 -11.40 1.12
N VAL A 43 17.84 -10.16 1.04
CA VAL A 43 18.26 -9.04 1.88
C VAL A 43 17.27 -8.88 3.03
N PRO A 44 17.68 -9.11 4.30
CA PRO A 44 16.78 -8.96 5.45
C PRO A 44 16.60 -7.47 5.74
N LEU A 45 15.54 -6.88 5.20
CA LEU A 45 15.18 -5.48 5.48
C LEU A 45 14.34 -5.42 6.77
N ASN A 46 14.76 -4.56 7.69
CA ASN A 46 13.99 -4.24 8.89
C ASN A 46 13.87 -2.70 8.98
N PHE A 47 12.72 -2.18 8.62
CA PHE A 47 12.45 -0.74 8.63
C PHE A 47 12.27 -0.14 10.04
N GLY A 48 12.24 -0.98 11.08
CA GLY A 48 12.41 -0.55 12.46
C GLY A 48 13.82 0.02 12.75
N ASN A 49 14.83 -0.42 11.98
CA ASN A 49 16.17 0.15 12.05
C ASN A 49 16.22 1.53 11.40
N ALA A 50 16.66 2.55 12.15
CA ALA A 50 16.67 3.95 11.70
C ALA A 50 17.58 4.18 10.48
N ALA A 51 18.73 3.52 10.41
CA ALA A 51 19.65 3.67 9.26
C ALA A 51 19.07 3.02 8.01
N VAL A 52 18.48 1.80 8.11
CA VAL A 52 17.81 1.13 6.99
C VAL A 52 16.66 2.00 6.49
N ARG A 53 15.85 2.54 7.40
CA ARG A 53 14.72 3.42 7.06
C ARG A 53 15.17 4.73 6.39
N ALA A 54 16.25 5.36 6.90
CA ALA A 54 16.80 6.57 6.28
C ALA A 54 17.26 6.33 4.85
N ILE A 55 17.94 5.21 4.59
CA ILE A 55 18.37 4.82 3.24
C ILE A 55 17.14 4.53 2.37
N ALA A 56 16.16 3.77 2.87
CA ALA A 56 14.96 3.42 2.14
C ALA A 56 14.14 4.66 1.75
N ARG A 57 14.02 5.64 2.62
CA ARG A 57 13.34 6.93 2.33
C ARG A 57 13.96 7.69 1.16
N GLN A 58 15.25 7.50 0.89
CA GLN A 58 15.91 8.10 -0.28
C GLN A 58 15.79 7.22 -1.52
N ALA A 59 15.84 5.90 -1.36
CA ALA A 59 15.87 4.95 -2.46
C ALA A 59 14.48 4.61 -3.02
N VAL A 60 13.51 4.33 -2.16
CA VAL A 60 12.16 3.89 -2.55
C VAL A 60 11.46 4.87 -3.50
N PRO A 61 11.47 6.19 -3.27
CA PRO A 61 10.86 7.12 -4.22
C PRO A 61 11.48 7.15 -5.62
N LEU A 62 12.60 6.47 -5.82
CA LEU A 62 13.27 6.38 -7.12
C LEU A 62 12.91 5.10 -7.88
N THR A 63 12.24 4.15 -7.25
CA THR A 63 11.94 2.84 -7.85
C THR A 63 10.92 2.92 -8.99
N GLY A 64 9.93 3.79 -8.91
CA GLY A 64 8.87 3.96 -9.91
C GLY A 64 9.15 5.06 -10.96
N ALA A 65 10.42 5.36 -11.28
CA ALA A 65 10.78 6.57 -12.02
C ALA A 65 10.26 6.63 -13.47
N THR A 66 9.90 5.49 -14.08
CA THR A 66 9.47 5.43 -15.49
C THR A 66 8.02 5.86 -15.64
N ILE A 67 7.77 6.85 -16.48
CA ILE A 67 6.43 7.29 -16.88
C ILE A 67 6.12 6.73 -18.25
N ARG A 68 4.91 6.23 -18.47
CA ARG A 68 4.46 5.74 -19.78
C ARG A 68 4.48 6.86 -20.82
N PRO A 69 4.96 6.59 -22.05
CA PRO A 69 4.91 7.58 -23.13
C PRO A 69 3.48 8.07 -23.38
N GLY A 70 3.33 9.38 -23.63
CA GLY A 70 2.02 10.00 -23.86
C GLY A 70 1.24 10.38 -22.60
N VAL A 71 1.73 10.04 -21.41
CA VAL A 71 1.16 10.45 -20.13
C VAL A 71 1.84 11.74 -19.65
N ARG A 72 1.04 12.77 -19.40
CA ARG A 72 1.45 14.01 -18.76
C ARG A 72 1.36 13.85 -17.25
N VAL A 73 2.42 14.24 -16.56
CA VAL A 73 2.45 14.25 -15.09
C VAL A 73 2.62 15.69 -14.62
N GLU A 74 1.71 16.13 -13.74
CA GLU A 74 1.74 17.46 -13.18
C GLU A 74 1.73 17.43 -11.67
N ARG A 75 2.32 18.43 -11.05
CA ARG A 75 2.26 18.64 -9.61
C ARG A 75 1.18 19.65 -9.30
N CYS A 76 0.34 19.33 -8.33
CA CYS A 76 -0.59 20.27 -7.72
C CYS A 76 -0.54 20.15 -6.20
N THR A 77 -1.21 21.06 -5.52
CA THR A 77 -1.18 21.08 -4.05
C THR A 77 -2.58 21.40 -3.54
N VAL A 78 -3.07 20.56 -2.64
CA VAL A 78 -4.24 20.90 -1.81
C VAL A 78 -3.81 22.06 -0.91
N PRO A 79 -4.51 23.20 -0.92
CA PRO A 79 -4.12 24.35 -0.13
C PRO A 79 -4.02 24.04 1.38
N ALA A 80 -3.08 24.68 2.06
CA ALA A 80 -3.01 24.64 3.51
C ALA A 80 -4.28 25.25 4.14
N THR A 81 -4.63 24.78 5.33
CA THR A 81 -5.65 25.38 6.18
C THR A 81 -5.01 25.95 7.44
N ALA A 82 -5.78 26.56 8.32
CA ALA A 82 -5.26 27.06 9.59
C ALA A 82 -4.63 25.96 10.47
N THR A 83 -5.06 24.70 10.29
CA THR A 83 -4.65 23.58 11.15
C THR A 83 -3.84 22.50 10.43
N ASN A 84 -3.84 22.50 9.08
CA ASN A 84 -3.14 21.47 8.30
C ASN A 84 -2.29 22.10 7.20
N PRO A 85 -1.06 21.60 6.96
CA PRO A 85 -0.22 22.06 5.86
C PRO A 85 -0.84 21.69 4.50
N GLY A 86 -0.32 22.24 3.41
CA GLY A 86 -0.67 21.82 2.06
C GLY A 86 -0.28 20.35 1.80
N VAL A 87 -1.03 19.67 0.93
CA VAL A 87 -0.75 18.29 0.52
C VAL A 87 -0.33 18.29 -0.95
N ASN A 88 0.85 17.77 -1.24
CA ASN A 88 1.32 17.65 -2.62
C ASN A 88 0.66 16.44 -3.29
N LEU A 89 0.27 16.64 -4.54
CA LEU A 89 -0.34 15.64 -5.40
C LEU A 89 0.44 15.52 -6.72
N LEU A 90 0.40 14.34 -7.32
CA LEU A 90 0.81 14.10 -8.70
C LEU A 90 -0.40 13.67 -9.51
N THR A 91 -0.69 14.37 -10.60
CA THR A 91 -1.76 13.99 -11.52
C THR A 91 -1.18 13.36 -12.77
N TYR A 92 -1.80 12.27 -13.25
CA TYR A 92 -1.39 11.53 -14.45
C TYR A 92 -2.57 11.45 -15.40
N GLN A 93 -2.40 11.88 -16.64
CA GLN A 93 -3.44 11.82 -17.65
C GLN A 93 -2.87 11.79 -19.07
N THR A 94 -3.62 11.23 -20.00
CA THR A 94 -3.33 11.32 -21.45
C THR A 94 -4.03 12.53 -22.06
N ALA A 95 -3.50 13.07 -23.15
CA ALA A 95 -4.10 14.21 -23.85
C ALA A 95 -5.51 13.92 -24.39
N GLY A 96 -5.78 12.66 -24.77
CA GLY A 96 -7.06 12.20 -25.31
C GLY A 96 -8.04 11.65 -24.28
N ARG A 97 -7.82 11.88 -22.99
CA ARG A 97 -8.73 11.42 -21.94
C ARG A 97 -10.16 11.93 -22.16
N HIS A 98 -11.15 11.04 -22.05
CA HIS A 98 -12.56 11.41 -22.11
C HIS A 98 -12.92 12.38 -20.96
N LYS A 99 -13.76 13.38 -21.24
CA LYS A 99 -14.19 14.38 -20.26
C LYS A 99 -15.69 14.67 -20.43
N PRO A 100 -16.50 14.65 -19.34
CA PRO A 100 -16.12 14.15 -18.02
C PRO A 100 -15.84 12.66 -18.05
N GLY A 101 -14.92 12.19 -17.17
CA GLY A 101 -14.51 10.79 -17.10
C GLY A 101 -14.13 10.38 -15.68
N GLY A 102 -13.79 9.11 -15.49
CA GLY A 102 -13.44 8.59 -14.18
C GLY A 102 -12.10 9.11 -13.64
N ALA A 103 -11.95 9.03 -12.32
CA ALA A 103 -10.69 9.31 -11.63
C ALA A 103 -10.36 8.26 -10.56
N LEU A 104 -9.07 8.02 -10.38
CA LEU A 104 -8.52 7.22 -9.28
C LEU A 104 -7.67 8.09 -8.36
N LEU A 105 -8.04 8.18 -7.09
CA LEU A 105 -7.14 8.66 -6.03
C LEU A 105 -6.29 7.48 -5.58
N TRP A 106 -4.98 7.53 -5.84
CA TRP A 106 -4.04 6.46 -5.50
C TRP A 106 -3.14 6.84 -4.34
N ILE A 107 -3.06 5.97 -3.32
CA ILE A 107 -2.31 6.18 -2.09
C ILE A 107 -1.17 5.15 -2.04
N HIS A 108 0.06 5.63 -2.00
CA HIS A 108 1.25 4.78 -2.04
C HIS A 108 1.48 3.98 -0.75
N GLY A 109 2.20 2.88 -0.88
CA GLY A 109 2.62 2.03 0.22
C GLY A 109 3.81 2.57 1.02
N GLY A 110 4.39 1.71 1.86
CA GLY A 110 5.57 2.04 2.66
C GLY A 110 5.32 2.10 4.16
N GLY A 111 4.27 1.42 4.67
CA GLY A 111 3.99 1.29 6.10
C GLY A 111 3.72 2.63 6.80
N THR A 112 3.31 3.67 6.06
CA THR A 112 3.18 5.06 6.52
C THR A 112 4.49 5.71 7.00
N VAL A 113 5.62 5.02 6.93
CA VAL A 113 6.91 5.48 7.47
C VAL A 113 7.96 5.76 6.39
N LEU A 114 7.67 5.39 5.15
CA LEU A 114 8.51 5.65 3.97
C LEU A 114 7.62 5.73 2.71
N GLY A 115 8.23 6.11 1.60
CA GLY A 115 7.53 6.26 0.32
C GLY A 115 7.29 7.72 -0.07
N ALA A 116 6.78 7.90 -1.26
CA ALA A 116 6.32 9.15 -1.85
C ALA A 116 5.47 8.85 -3.10
N ALA A 117 4.56 9.73 -3.47
CA ALA A 117 3.68 9.54 -4.64
C ALA A 117 4.45 9.17 -5.93
N ARG A 118 5.66 9.70 -6.12
CA ARG A 118 6.48 9.44 -7.30
C ARG A 118 6.98 7.99 -7.44
N GLN A 119 6.98 7.18 -6.37
CA GLN A 119 7.34 5.76 -6.49
C GLN A 119 6.34 4.99 -7.36
N GLU A 120 5.11 5.49 -7.43
CA GLU A 120 4.01 4.92 -8.20
C GLU A 120 3.94 5.44 -9.65
N ASN A 121 4.92 6.24 -10.11
CA ASN A 121 4.88 6.83 -11.46
C ASN A 121 4.63 5.80 -12.56
N ALA A 122 5.30 4.64 -12.49
CA ALA A 122 5.15 3.59 -13.50
C ALA A 122 3.72 3.02 -13.49
N TRP A 123 3.19 2.74 -12.31
CA TRP A 123 1.85 2.17 -12.13
C TRP A 123 0.74 3.18 -12.43
N CYS A 124 0.78 4.37 -11.82
CA CYS A 124 -0.19 5.43 -12.06
C CYS A 124 -0.24 5.86 -13.53
N SER A 125 0.93 5.98 -14.19
CA SER A 125 0.96 6.31 -15.63
C SER A 125 0.46 5.17 -16.50
N ARG A 126 0.66 3.91 -16.11
CA ARG A 126 0.08 2.75 -16.79
C ARG A 126 -1.45 2.79 -16.71
N ILE A 127 -2.02 2.98 -15.53
CA ILE A 127 -3.47 3.11 -15.33
C ILE A 127 -4.03 4.24 -16.20
N ALA A 128 -3.43 5.43 -16.14
CA ALA A 128 -3.87 6.57 -16.92
C ALA A 128 -3.82 6.33 -18.43
N ALA A 129 -2.81 5.60 -18.92
CA ALA A 129 -2.65 5.27 -20.34
C ALA A 129 -3.62 4.19 -20.82
N GLU A 130 -3.79 3.12 -20.04
CA GLU A 130 -4.58 1.95 -20.43
C GLU A 130 -6.09 2.19 -20.26
N LEU A 131 -6.51 2.92 -19.21
CA LEU A 131 -7.92 3.18 -18.93
C LEU A 131 -8.42 4.56 -19.35
N GLY A 132 -7.53 5.47 -19.74
CA GLY A 132 -7.93 6.82 -20.15
C GLY A 132 -8.55 7.66 -19.01
N VAL A 133 -8.17 7.41 -17.75
CA VAL A 133 -8.70 8.09 -16.57
C VAL A 133 -7.70 9.08 -16.00
N LEU A 134 -8.16 9.98 -15.13
CA LEU A 134 -7.29 10.79 -14.30
C LEU A 134 -6.81 9.96 -13.10
N VAL A 135 -5.49 9.87 -12.89
CA VAL A 135 -4.95 9.29 -11.64
C VAL A 135 -4.34 10.41 -10.81
N VAL A 136 -4.64 10.42 -9.51
CA VAL A 136 -4.15 11.41 -8.54
C VAL A 136 -3.39 10.69 -7.44
N GLY A 137 -2.07 10.77 -7.46
CA GLY A 137 -1.19 10.22 -6.41
C GLY A 137 -1.02 11.19 -5.25
N VAL A 138 -1.15 10.73 -4.03
CA VAL A 138 -1.07 11.55 -2.81
C VAL A 138 0.31 11.42 -2.15
N ASP A 139 0.94 12.56 -1.88
CA ASP A 139 2.21 12.64 -1.14
C ASP A 139 1.91 13.00 0.32
N TYR A 140 1.39 12.03 1.07
CA TYR A 140 0.93 12.22 2.45
C TYR A 140 2.10 12.29 3.45
N ARG A 141 1.89 12.95 4.59
CA ARG A 141 2.87 13.08 5.67
C ARG A 141 3.18 11.73 6.32
N LEU A 142 4.47 11.46 6.53
CA LEU A 142 4.96 10.20 7.05
C LEU A 142 5.14 10.24 8.58
N ALA A 143 4.93 9.09 9.19
CA ALA A 143 5.29 8.79 10.57
C ALA A 143 6.78 8.35 10.66
N PRO A 144 7.41 8.43 11.83
CA PRO A 144 6.88 8.87 13.13
C PRO A 144 6.79 10.41 13.30
N GLU A 145 7.31 11.19 12.36
CA GLU A 145 7.34 12.65 12.44
C GLU A 145 5.93 13.25 12.49
N ASN A 146 5.00 12.60 11.78
CA ASN A 146 3.60 12.99 11.73
C ASN A 146 2.71 11.75 11.98
N PRO A 147 2.46 11.40 13.25
CA PRO A 147 1.59 10.27 13.58
C PRO A 147 0.13 10.54 13.20
N PHE A 148 -0.72 9.54 13.37
CA PHE A 148 -2.16 9.67 13.18
C PHE A 148 -2.73 10.89 13.93
N PRO A 149 -3.57 11.70 13.28
CA PRO A 149 -4.28 11.42 12.02
C PRO A 149 -3.61 11.99 10.74
N ALA A 150 -2.36 12.44 10.77
CA ALA A 150 -1.76 13.26 9.73
C ALA A 150 -1.88 12.66 8.31
N ALA A 151 -1.42 11.40 8.11
CA ALA A 151 -1.51 10.73 6.80
C ALA A 151 -2.95 10.54 6.34
N HIS A 152 -3.83 10.11 7.26
CA HIS A 152 -5.26 9.94 6.98
C HIS A 152 -5.93 11.26 6.59
N ASP A 153 -5.66 12.35 7.32
CA ASP A 153 -6.21 13.67 7.02
C ASP A 153 -5.72 14.19 5.66
N ASP A 154 -4.45 13.97 5.32
CA ASP A 154 -3.90 14.38 4.03
C ASP A 154 -4.59 13.65 2.88
N CYS A 155 -4.77 12.33 2.99
CA CYS A 155 -5.45 11.52 1.98
C CYS A 155 -6.94 11.90 1.85
N TYR A 156 -7.63 12.12 2.96
CA TYR A 156 -9.03 12.56 2.93
C TYR A 156 -9.18 13.96 2.33
N ARG A 157 -8.27 14.89 2.62
CA ARG A 157 -8.25 16.22 1.99
C ARG A 157 -7.95 16.15 0.51
N ALA A 158 -7.12 15.20 0.07
CA ALA A 158 -6.87 14.96 -1.34
C ALA A 158 -8.15 14.46 -2.05
N LEU A 159 -8.92 13.55 -1.43
CA LEU A 159 -10.22 13.14 -1.95
C LEU A 159 -11.20 14.31 -2.06
N ARG A 160 -11.33 15.10 -1.01
CA ARG A 160 -12.19 16.30 -1.03
C ARG A 160 -11.77 17.28 -2.11
N TRP A 161 -10.47 17.54 -2.25
CA TRP A 161 -9.95 18.41 -3.30
C TRP A 161 -10.29 17.86 -4.70
N LEU A 162 -10.20 16.56 -4.92
CA LEU A 162 -10.56 15.94 -6.19
C LEU A 162 -12.06 16.17 -6.52
N HIS A 163 -12.95 16.01 -5.54
CA HIS A 163 -14.37 16.31 -5.69
C HIS A 163 -14.63 17.81 -5.96
N ASP A 164 -14.05 18.68 -5.15
CA ASP A 164 -14.28 20.12 -5.23
C ASP A 164 -13.79 20.72 -6.56
N ASN A 165 -12.80 20.07 -7.21
CA ASN A 165 -12.25 20.49 -8.51
C ASN A 165 -12.65 19.57 -9.68
N ALA A 166 -13.61 18.65 -9.50
CA ALA A 166 -13.96 17.64 -10.48
C ALA A 166 -14.33 18.26 -11.85
N THR A 167 -15.13 19.31 -11.87
CA THR A 167 -15.52 20.02 -13.10
C THR A 167 -14.31 20.56 -13.86
N ASP A 168 -13.40 21.26 -13.19
CA ASP A 168 -12.21 21.86 -13.81
C ASP A 168 -11.23 20.80 -14.30
N LEU A 169 -11.15 19.67 -13.58
CA LEU A 169 -10.37 18.52 -13.95
C LEU A 169 -11.03 17.68 -15.05
N GLY A 170 -12.31 17.95 -15.40
CA GLY A 170 -13.09 17.13 -16.32
C GLY A 170 -13.28 15.71 -15.79
N VAL A 171 -13.64 15.59 -14.53
CA VAL A 171 -13.94 14.35 -13.81
C VAL A 171 -15.44 14.32 -13.50
N ASP A 172 -16.04 13.13 -13.63
CA ASP A 172 -17.36 12.86 -13.09
C ASP A 172 -17.20 12.53 -11.58
N PRO A 173 -17.76 13.32 -10.66
CA PRO A 173 -17.63 13.09 -9.23
C PRO A 173 -18.24 11.73 -8.77
N GLU A 174 -19.21 11.17 -9.52
CA GLU A 174 -19.79 9.87 -9.25
C GLU A 174 -18.87 8.70 -9.69
N LEU A 175 -17.84 8.98 -10.48
CA LEU A 175 -16.87 8.02 -10.98
C LEU A 175 -15.48 8.17 -10.33
N ILE A 176 -15.44 8.59 -9.06
CA ILE A 176 -14.20 8.65 -8.29
C ILE A 176 -13.98 7.35 -7.53
N VAL A 177 -12.86 6.69 -7.82
CA VAL A 177 -12.37 5.50 -7.13
C VAL A 177 -11.26 5.90 -6.17
N VAL A 178 -11.22 5.27 -4.99
CA VAL A 178 -10.13 5.41 -4.04
C VAL A 178 -9.39 4.09 -3.93
N GLY A 179 -8.09 4.12 -4.11
CA GLY A 179 -7.26 2.92 -4.06
C GLY A 179 -5.88 3.16 -3.49
N GLY A 180 -5.17 2.09 -3.23
CA GLY A 180 -3.79 2.14 -2.77
C GLY A 180 -3.21 0.78 -2.46
N GLU A 181 -1.90 0.74 -2.29
CA GLU A 181 -1.15 -0.46 -1.97
C GLU A 181 -0.71 -0.48 -0.50
N SER A 182 -0.71 -1.62 0.15
CA SER A 182 -0.14 -1.84 1.47
C SER A 182 -0.70 -0.84 2.52
N ALA A 183 0.16 -0.04 3.15
CA ALA A 183 -0.28 1.03 4.04
C ALA A 183 -1.20 2.05 3.34
N GLY A 184 -0.96 2.33 2.05
CA GLY A 184 -1.84 3.15 1.24
C GLY A 184 -3.20 2.50 1.00
N GLY A 185 -3.26 1.18 0.85
CA GLY A 185 -4.51 0.42 0.82
C GLY A 185 -5.29 0.52 2.13
N GLY A 186 -4.60 0.45 3.27
CA GLY A 186 -5.20 0.67 4.59
C GLY A 186 -5.73 2.09 4.76
N LEU A 187 -4.96 3.10 4.33
CA LEU A 187 -5.41 4.50 4.31
C LEU A 187 -6.60 4.69 3.35
N ALA A 188 -6.57 4.07 2.16
CA ALA A 188 -7.68 4.12 1.20
C ALA A 188 -8.97 3.60 1.84
N ALA A 189 -8.95 2.43 2.48
CA ALA A 189 -10.11 1.86 3.16
C ALA A 189 -10.64 2.79 4.27
N THR A 190 -9.77 3.39 5.10
CA THR A 190 -10.21 4.31 6.15
C THR A 190 -10.70 5.66 5.61
N VAL A 191 -10.12 6.15 4.51
CA VAL A 191 -10.59 7.36 3.80
C VAL A 191 -11.99 7.12 3.23
N VAL A 192 -12.26 5.95 2.64
CA VAL A 192 -13.58 5.56 2.15
C VAL A 192 -14.59 5.48 3.29
N GLN A 193 -14.23 4.90 4.44
CA GLN A 193 -15.11 4.89 5.62
C GLN A 193 -15.48 6.31 6.07
N ARG A 194 -14.50 7.23 6.10
CA ARG A 194 -14.76 8.64 6.44
C ARG A 194 -15.60 9.35 5.38
N ALA A 195 -15.35 9.07 4.11
CA ALA A 195 -16.12 9.61 3.00
C ALA A 195 -17.59 9.20 3.10
N HIS A 196 -17.87 7.93 3.37
CA HIS A 196 -19.21 7.42 3.64
C HIS A 196 -19.89 8.18 4.80
N ASP A 197 -19.22 8.31 5.95
CA ASP A 197 -19.76 8.96 7.14
C ASP A 197 -20.03 10.47 6.94
N THR A 198 -19.35 11.09 5.99
CA THR A 198 -19.45 12.54 5.68
C THR A 198 -20.22 12.84 4.40
N GLY A 199 -20.78 11.81 3.75
CA GLY A 199 -21.57 11.95 2.53
C GLY A 199 -20.75 12.36 1.29
N VAL A 200 -19.46 12.02 1.24
CA VAL A 200 -18.62 12.24 0.04
C VAL A 200 -18.71 10.97 -0.82
N PRO A 201 -19.21 11.05 -2.07
CA PRO A 201 -19.34 9.87 -2.91
C PRO A 201 -18.00 9.22 -3.22
N VAL A 202 -17.96 7.89 -3.17
CA VAL A 202 -16.85 7.06 -3.67
C VAL A 202 -17.45 5.89 -4.42
N ARG A 203 -17.06 5.73 -5.68
CA ARG A 203 -17.61 4.70 -6.57
C ARG A 203 -17.16 3.30 -6.21
N PHE A 204 -15.88 3.15 -5.82
CA PHE A 204 -15.25 1.85 -5.64
C PHE A 204 -14.00 1.94 -4.76
N GLN A 205 -13.62 0.83 -4.10
CA GLN A 205 -12.39 0.66 -3.34
C GLN A 205 -11.45 -0.30 -4.07
N LEU A 206 -10.24 0.14 -4.44
CA LEU A 206 -9.22 -0.69 -5.08
C LEU A 206 -8.07 -0.93 -4.11
N LEU A 207 -8.07 -2.07 -3.41
CA LEU A 207 -7.21 -2.33 -2.27
C LEU A 207 -6.19 -3.43 -2.60
N GLU A 208 -4.93 -3.06 -2.73
CA GLU A 208 -3.82 -3.96 -3.04
C GLU A 208 -3.07 -4.32 -1.76
N TYR A 209 -3.17 -5.57 -1.32
CA TYR A 209 -2.64 -6.14 -0.05
C TYR A 209 -2.69 -5.14 1.12
N PRO A 210 -3.87 -4.62 1.45
CA PRO A 210 -4.00 -3.47 2.33
C PRO A 210 -3.62 -3.78 3.78
N MET A 211 -2.92 -2.85 4.44
CA MET A 211 -2.58 -2.90 5.87
C MET A 211 -3.78 -2.42 6.70
N LEU A 212 -4.68 -3.33 7.11
CA LEU A 212 -6.02 -3.01 7.63
C LEU A 212 -6.16 -3.06 9.15
N ASP A 213 -5.37 -3.91 9.85
CA ASP A 213 -5.56 -4.22 11.27
C ASP A 213 -4.27 -4.02 12.07
N ASP A 214 -4.21 -2.98 12.88
CA ASP A 214 -3.07 -2.72 13.75
C ASP A 214 -2.85 -3.82 14.82
N ARG A 215 -3.88 -4.63 15.12
CA ARG A 215 -3.81 -5.76 16.06
C ARG A 215 -3.08 -6.97 15.48
N THR A 216 -2.78 -6.99 14.17
CA THR A 216 -1.95 -8.04 13.55
C THR A 216 -0.59 -8.15 14.23
N VAL A 217 -0.06 -7.04 14.79
CA VAL A 217 1.21 -7.08 15.54
C VAL A 217 1.09 -7.73 16.93
N LEU A 218 -0.11 -7.92 17.44
CA LEU A 218 -0.38 -8.58 18.73
C LEU A 218 -0.52 -10.11 18.57
N ARG A 219 -0.71 -10.58 17.34
CA ARG A 219 -0.89 -11.99 17.02
C ARG A 219 0.47 -12.69 16.88
N LEU A 220 0.52 -13.98 17.22
CA LEU A 220 1.66 -14.82 16.85
C LEU A 220 1.60 -15.06 15.34
N ASP A 221 2.75 -14.97 14.68
CA ASP A 221 2.87 -15.34 13.26
C ASP A 221 3.12 -16.85 13.12
N PRO A 222 2.08 -17.66 12.87
CA PRO A 222 2.22 -19.12 12.81
C PRO A 222 2.86 -19.59 11.49
N HIS A 223 2.94 -18.72 10.46
CA HIS A 223 3.33 -19.12 9.11
C HIS A 223 4.72 -18.66 8.70
N GLY A 224 5.47 -17.99 9.60
CA GLY A 224 6.85 -17.58 9.32
C GLY A 224 6.98 -16.58 8.16
N SER A 225 5.93 -15.77 7.90
CA SER A 225 5.94 -14.67 6.91
C SER A 225 7.02 -13.61 7.18
N SER A 226 7.74 -13.79 8.28
CA SER A 226 8.83 -12.93 8.76
C SER A 226 10.04 -12.76 7.82
N VAL A 227 10.06 -13.49 6.71
CA VAL A 227 11.24 -13.57 5.83
C VAL A 227 11.08 -12.86 4.49
N TYR A 228 9.88 -12.37 4.19
CA TYR A 228 9.60 -11.69 2.91
C TYR A 228 9.80 -10.17 3.04
N THR A 229 9.50 -9.43 2.01
CA THR A 229 9.77 -7.99 1.89
C THR A 229 9.25 -7.14 3.06
N TRP A 230 8.03 -7.43 3.54
CA TRP A 230 7.45 -6.79 4.73
C TRP A 230 7.41 -7.77 5.90
N THR A 231 8.14 -7.45 6.97
CA THR A 231 8.32 -8.35 8.11
C THR A 231 7.43 -7.96 9.30
N PRO A 232 7.09 -8.89 10.21
CA PRO A 232 6.39 -8.57 11.46
C PRO A 232 7.08 -7.47 12.28
N ALA A 233 8.43 -7.42 12.26
CA ALA A 233 9.19 -6.37 12.94
C ALA A 233 8.99 -5.00 12.29
N SER A 234 9.00 -4.94 10.95
CA SER A 234 8.70 -3.72 10.19
C SER A 234 7.26 -3.27 10.42
N ASN A 235 6.32 -4.22 10.40
CA ASN A 235 4.89 -3.96 10.65
C ASN A 235 4.65 -3.40 12.05
N ARG A 236 5.24 -4.01 13.09
CA ARG A 236 5.17 -3.50 14.46
C ARG A 236 5.73 -2.09 14.58
N PHE A 237 6.87 -1.81 13.95
CA PHE A 237 7.43 -0.46 13.95
C PHE A 237 6.50 0.53 13.25
N ALA A 238 5.98 0.17 12.08
CA ALA A 238 5.11 1.02 11.27
C ALA A 238 3.83 1.40 12.04
N TRP A 239 3.13 0.41 12.60
CA TRP A 239 1.95 0.68 13.42
C TRP A 239 2.27 1.52 14.67
N ASN A 240 3.36 1.21 15.40
CA ASN A 240 3.76 2.03 16.55
C ASN A 240 4.01 3.49 16.15
N ALA A 241 4.70 3.70 15.03
CA ALA A 241 5.01 5.03 14.52
C ALA A 241 3.74 5.77 14.06
N TYR A 242 2.88 5.09 13.29
CA TYR A 242 1.61 5.65 12.80
C TYR A 242 0.66 6.01 13.93
N LEU A 243 0.48 5.11 14.90
CA LEU A 243 -0.43 5.32 16.02
C LEU A 243 0.10 6.35 17.03
N GLY A 244 1.42 6.63 17.03
CA GLY A 244 2.12 7.41 18.05
C GLY A 244 2.26 6.66 19.39
N ARG A 245 1.90 5.38 19.43
CA ARG A 245 1.97 4.47 20.59
C ARG A 245 1.88 3.01 20.11
N PRO A 246 2.25 2.02 20.92
CA PRO A 246 2.02 0.62 20.61
C PRO A 246 0.52 0.32 20.40
N PRO A 247 0.17 -0.54 19.41
CA PRO A 247 -1.18 -1.06 19.21
C PRO A 247 -1.72 -1.69 20.50
N GLN A 248 -3.03 -1.57 20.69
CA GLN A 248 -3.76 -2.11 21.84
C GLN A 248 -5.00 -2.86 21.33
N GLU A 249 -5.55 -3.78 22.13
CA GLU A 249 -6.79 -4.50 21.80
C GLU A 249 -7.95 -3.53 21.53
N ARG A 250 -8.03 -2.44 22.31
CA ARG A 250 -9.01 -1.37 22.11
C ARG A 250 -8.35 -0.07 21.75
N ASP A 251 -8.85 0.57 20.70
CA ASP A 251 -8.54 1.93 20.32
C ASP A 251 -9.78 2.50 19.62
N ASP A 252 -10.44 3.44 20.26
CA ASP A 252 -11.73 3.99 19.83
C ASP A 252 -11.56 5.21 18.90
N ARG A 253 -10.34 5.55 18.51
CA ARG A 253 -10.11 6.64 17.55
C ARG A 253 -10.70 6.26 16.19
N PRO A 254 -11.61 7.08 15.61
CA PRO A 254 -12.22 6.77 14.32
C PRO A 254 -11.16 6.73 13.21
N TYR A 255 -11.34 5.85 12.24
CA TYR A 255 -10.53 5.72 11.02
C TYR A 255 -9.06 5.37 11.25
N ILE A 256 -8.68 4.92 12.44
CA ILE A 256 -7.30 4.61 12.78
C ILE A 256 -6.79 3.35 12.06
N ALA A 257 -7.67 2.37 11.88
CA ALA A 257 -7.44 1.14 11.14
C ALA A 257 -8.78 0.63 10.62
N ALA A 258 -8.85 0.24 9.35
CA ALA A 258 -10.12 -0.09 8.68
C ALA A 258 -10.84 -1.29 9.31
N ALA A 259 -10.09 -2.29 9.79
CA ALA A 259 -10.64 -3.48 10.43
C ALA A 259 -11.30 -3.20 11.80
N ARG A 260 -11.06 -2.04 12.41
CA ARG A 260 -11.67 -1.66 13.69
C ARG A 260 -13.10 -1.17 13.56
N ARG A 261 -13.52 -0.72 12.38
CA ARG A 261 -14.90 -0.30 12.14
C ARG A 261 -15.83 -1.52 12.26
N ALA A 262 -16.83 -1.44 13.12
CA ALA A 262 -17.77 -2.54 13.36
C ALA A 262 -18.79 -2.69 12.23
N ASP A 263 -19.43 -1.60 11.84
CA ASP A 263 -20.45 -1.54 10.79
C ASP A 263 -19.84 -1.12 9.45
N LEU A 264 -19.88 -2.03 8.46
CA LEU A 264 -19.41 -1.81 7.09
C LEU A 264 -20.57 -1.61 6.10
N THR A 265 -21.79 -1.50 6.59
CA THR A 265 -22.99 -1.31 5.75
C THR A 265 -22.91 -0.01 4.95
N GLY A 266 -23.30 -0.07 3.68
CA GLY A 266 -23.33 1.09 2.79
C GLY A 266 -21.99 1.55 2.25
N LEU A 267 -20.88 0.89 2.58
CA LEU A 267 -19.60 1.16 1.94
C LEU A 267 -19.65 0.79 0.44
N PRO A 268 -18.90 1.50 -0.43
CA PRO A 268 -18.88 1.19 -1.85
C PRO A 268 -18.27 -0.18 -2.12
N PRO A 269 -18.59 -0.80 -3.27
CA PRO A 269 -17.98 -2.06 -3.71
C PRO A 269 -16.45 -2.02 -3.65
N ALA A 270 -15.83 -3.20 -3.48
CA ALA A 270 -14.38 -3.31 -3.32
C ALA A 270 -13.79 -4.45 -4.15
N TRP A 271 -12.55 -4.25 -4.61
CA TRP A 271 -11.64 -5.31 -5.00
C TRP A 271 -10.49 -5.35 -4.00
N ILE A 272 -10.17 -6.54 -3.50
CA ILE A 272 -9.05 -6.77 -2.58
C ILE A 272 -8.19 -7.86 -3.19
N GLY A 273 -6.92 -7.56 -3.45
CA GLY A 273 -5.93 -8.53 -3.92
C GLY A 273 -4.80 -8.69 -2.92
N VAL A 274 -4.44 -9.95 -2.61
CA VAL A 274 -3.37 -10.24 -1.64
C VAL A 274 -2.70 -11.58 -1.98
N GLY A 275 -1.44 -11.75 -1.61
CA GLY A 275 -0.75 -13.03 -1.71
C GLY A 275 -1.00 -13.94 -0.50
N ASP A 276 -1.03 -15.26 -0.70
CA ASP A 276 -1.18 -16.22 0.41
C ASP A 276 0.06 -16.29 1.33
N LEU A 277 1.21 -15.78 0.87
CA LEU A 277 2.43 -15.65 1.66
C LEU A 277 2.60 -14.24 2.27
N ASP A 278 1.61 -13.36 2.11
CA ASP A 278 1.64 -12.01 2.67
C ASP A 278 1.24 -12.01 4.16
N LEU A 279 1.89 -11.16 4.94
CA LEU A 279 1.56 -10.94 6.36
C LEU A 279 0.10 -10.47 6.53
N PHE A 280 -0.42 -9.71 5.57
CA PHE A 280 -1.77 -9.13 5.62
C PHE A 280 -2.87 -10.06 5.11
N CYS A 281 -2.53 -11.21 4.50
CA CYS A 281 -3.51 -12.12 3.92
C CYS A 281 -4.67 -12.49 4.88
N PRO A 282 -4.44 -12.84 6.16
CA PRO A 282 -5.55 -13.17 7.06
C PRO A 282 -6.48 -11.98 7.36
N GLU A 283 -5.95 -10.76 7.52
CA GLU A 283 -6.78 -9.57 7.80
C GLU A 283 -7.56 -9.12 6.56
N ASP A 284 -6.99 -9.30 5.36
CA ASP A 284 -7.63 -8.97 4.10
C ASP A 284 -8.79 -9.91 3.79
N ILE A 285 -8.60 -11.22 4.02
CA ILE A 285 -9.67 -12.23 3.90
C ILE A 285 -10.81 -11.91 4.88
N GLU A 286 -10.48 -11.57 6.11
CA GLU A 286 -11.49 -11.24 7.14
C GLU A 286 -12.24 -9.95 6.79
N TYR A 287 -11.55 -8.93 6.31
CA TYR A 287 -12.19 -7.67 5.92
C TYR A 287 -13.12 -7.86 4.71
N ALA A 288 -12.70 -8.63 3.70
CA ALA A 288 -13.53 -8.99 2.54
C ALA A 288 -14.78 -9.77 2.96
N ARG A 289 -14.64 -10.73 3.90
CA ARG A 289 -15.76 -11.48 4.46
C ARG A 289 -16.76 -10.53 5.12
N ARG A 290 -16.29 -9.62 5.97
CA ARG A 290 -17.15 -8.65 6.68
C ARG A 290 -17.83 -7.65 5.76
N LEU A 291 -17.17 -7.19 4.69
CA LEU A 291 -17.82 -6.38 3.66
C LEU A 291 -19.00 -7.11 3.02
N ARG A 292 -18.80 -8.37 2.64
CA ARG A 292 -19.87 -9.20 2.05
C ARG A 292 -21.03 -9.44 3.02
N GLU A 293 -20.75 -9.71 4.28
CA GLU A 293 -21.77 -9.87 5.32
C GLU A 293 -22.56 -8.59 5.57
N ALA A 294 -21.93 -7.43 5.39
CA ALA A 294 -22.60 -6.12 5.46
C ALA A 294 -23.38 -5.77 4.17
N GLY A 295 -23.46 -6.67 3.19
CA GLY A 295 -24.16 -6.46 1.92
C GLY A 295 -23.36 -5.69 0.87
N THR A 296 -22.08 -5.42 1.11
CA THR A 296 -21.19 -4.75 0.15
C THR A 296 -20.58 -5.77 -0.82
N ALA A 297 -20.71 -5.53 -2.13
CA ALA A 297 -20.03 -6.36 -3.13
C ALA A 297 -18.52 -6.23 -2.95
N CYS A 298 -17.83 -7.36 -2.80
CA CYS A 298 -16.39 -7.40 -2.63
C CYS A 298 -15.81 -8.59 -3.39
N GLU A 299 -14.97 -8.31 -4.37
CA GLU A 299 -14.12 -9.33 -4.99
C GLU A 299 -12.85 -9.48 -4.15
N LEU A 300 -12.51 -10.71 -3.78
CA LEU A 300 -11.25 -11.04 -3.11
C LEU A 300 -10.46 -11.99 -4.00
N ARG A 301 -9.24 -11.58 -4.35
CA ARG A 301 -8.25 -12.40 -5.05
C ARG A 301 -7.09 -12.73 -4.12
N VAL A 302 -6.93 -14.02 -3.79
CA VAL A 302 -5.76 -14.53 -3.07
C VAL A 302 -4.84 -15.21 -4.07
N GLU A 303 -3.66 -14.64 -4.29
CA GLU A 303 -2.71 -15.13 -5.31
C GLU A 303 -1.72 -16.13 -4.70
N PRO A 304 -1.68 -17.38 -5.19
CA PRO A 304 -0.81 -18.40 -4.64
C PRO A 304 0.68 -18.08 -4.78
N GLY A 305 1.43 -18.28 -3.70
CA GLY A 305 2.89 -18.08 -3.66
C GLY A 305 3.32 -16.61 -3.69
N MET A 306 2.39 -15.67 -3.80
CA MET A 306 2.70 -14.24 -3.79
C MET A 306 2.99 -13.77 -2.37
N TYR A 307 4.11 -13.07 -2.20
CA TYR A 307 4.50 -12.36 -0.99
C TYR A 307 4.27 -10.85 -1.14
N HIS A 308 4.31 -10.11 -0.07
CA HIS A 308 4.05 -8.65 -0.07
C HIS A 308 4.90 -7.89 -1.08
N GLY A 309 4.27 -7.18 -2.03
CA GLY A 309 4.94 -6.39 -3.07
C GLY A 309 5.62 -7.22 -4.17
N ALA A 310 5.29 -8.51 -4.33
CA ALA A 310 5.86 -9.35 -5.39
C ALA A 310 5.50 -8.85 -6.78
N ASP A 311 4.29 -8.38 -6.96
CA ASP A 311 3.78 -7.80 -8.21
C ASP A 311 4.58 -6.56 -8.63
N ALA A 312 4.87 -5.64 -7.71
CA ALA A 312 5.69 -4.46 -7.99
C ALA A 312 7.12 -4.80 -8.46
N LEU A 313 7.69 -5.90 -7.94
CA LEU A 313 9.03 -6.37 -8.30
C LEU A 313 9.06 -7.18 -9.60
N LEU A 314 7.97 -7.86 -9.95
CA LEU A 314 7.93 -8.94 -10.94
C LEU A 314 6.89 -8.74 -12.04
N ASP A 315 6.16 -7.62 -12.07
CA ASP A 315 5.27 -7.28 -13.20
C ASP A 315 6.07 -7.28 -14.52
N GLY A 316 5.51 -7.90 -15.54
CA GLY A 316 6.18 -8.11 -16.83
C GLY A 316 7.32 -9.14 -16.82
N LYS A 317 7.64 -9.75 -15.65
CA LYS A 317 8.68 -10.78 -15.50
C LYS A 317 8.12 -12.13 -15.09
N ALA A 318 7.11 -12.14 -14.22
CA ALA A 318 6.41 -13.34 -13.79
C ALA A 318 4.96 -13.29 -14.28
N PRO A 319 4.47 -14.29 -15.06
CA PRO A 319 3.11 -14.28 -15.59
C PRO A 319 2.02 -14.13 -14.53
N ALA A 320 2.17 -14.77 -13.38
CA ALA A 320 1.22 -14.65 -12.26
C ALA A 320 1.09 -13.20 -11.75
N MET A 321 2.20 -12.47 -11.62
CA MET A 321 2.18 -11.08 -11.16
C MET A 321 1.60 -10.13 -12.21
N THR A 322 1.87 -10.39 -13.49
CA THR A 322 1.23 -9.66 -14.59
C THR A 322 -0.28 -9.91 -14.61
N ALA A 323 -0.71 -11.16 -14.41
CA ALA A 323 -2.13 -11.52 -14.34
C ALA A 323 -2.82 -10.91 -13.10
N PHE A 324 -2.11 -10.81 -11.96
CA PHE A 324 -2.61 -10.14 -10.77
C PHE A 324 -2.89 -8.66 -11.03
N ARG A 325 -1.93 -7.93 -11.62
CA ARG A 325 -2.11 -6.52 -11.97
C ARG A 325 -3.14 -6.29 -13.08
N THR A 326 -3.27 -7.23 -14.00
CA THR A 326 -4.32 -7.18 -15.02
C THR A 326 -5.70 -7.29 -14.38
N ALA A 327 -5.92 -8.24 -13.46
CA ALA A 327 -7.19 -8.36 -12.76
C ALA A 327 -7.55 -7.10 -11.94
N MET A 328 -6.56 -6.43 -11.37
CA MET A 328 -6.79 -5.14 -10.69
C MET A 328 -7.20 -4.04 -11.67
N LEU A 329 -6.60 -3.99 -12.87
CA LEU A 329 -7.00 -3.06 -13.94
C LEU A 329 -8.40 -3.37 -14.47
N ASP A 330 -8.75 -4.65 -14.62
CA ASP A 330 -10.07 -5.09 -15.07
C ASP A 330 -11.16 -4.67 -14.06
N ALA A 331 -10.90 -4.87 -12.76
CA ALA A 331 -11.81 -4.44 -11.70
C ALA A 331 -11.99 -2.91 -11.68
N LEU A 332 -10.91 -2.16 -11.84
CA LEU A 332 -10.96 -0.70 -11.94
C LEU A 332 -11.72 -0.24 -13.18
N SER A 333 -11.47 -0.87 -14.32
CA SER A 333 -12.16 -0.58 -15.59
C SER A 333 -13.66 -0.81 -15.44
N ALA A 334 -14.06 -1.95 -14.90
CA ALA A 334 -15.48 -2.27 -14.67
C ALA A 334 -16.15 -1.24 -13.76
N ALA A 335 -15.48 -0.82 -12.68
CA ALA A 335 -16.00 0.18 -11.75
C ALA A 335 -16.20 1.57 -12.38
N LEU A 336 -15.46 1.91 -13.44
CA LEU A 336 -15.45 3.22 -14.07
C LEU A 336 -16.30 3.31 -15.34
N ILE A 337 -16.74 2.18 -15.91
CA ILE A 337 -17.47 2.12 -17.20
C ILE A 337 -18.97 1.92 -17.00
N GLU A 338 -19.40 1.25 -15.92
CA GLU A 338 -20.82 0.99 -15.66
C GLU A 338 -21.44 2.05 -14.74
N PRO A 339 -22.60 2.61 -15.13
CA PRO A 339 -23.37 3.50 -14.27
C PRO A 339 -24.00 2.80 -13.07
#